data_8f8dc97a3e96e74b0b796ff11d22787b
#
_entry.id   8f8dc97a3e96e74b0b796ff11d22787b
#
_cell.length_a   1.000
_cell.length_b   1.000
_cell.length_c   1.000
_cell.angle_alpha   90.00
_cell.angle_beta   90.00
_cell.angle_gamma   90.00
#
_symmetry.space_group_name_H-M   'P 1'
#
loop_
_entity.id
_entity.type
_entity.pdbx_description
1 polymer ?
#
loop_
_entity_poly.entity_id
_entity_poly.type
_entity_poly.pdbx_seq_one_letter_code
_entity_poly.pdbx_strand_id
1 'polypeptide(L)'
;MSSYVTLRGLLGLGDEPAALRDSALIMIDCQNTYRRGVMQLEGAEDAFAEAASLLARARASGVPVFHVMHDAGQGSPYDITAKIGQISSEVAPVAGEPVVVKHYPSSFFQTDLGAQLGKTGRRDLVLTGFMTHMCVSSTARDAFNLGYRPTIVASATATRELPVPGGVAVPATTLQSATLAGIADLFALVVGKPDDLPG
;
A
#
# COMPACT_ATOMS: atom_id res chain seq x y z
N MET A 1 10.53 18.25 -19.56
CA MET A 1 10.60 16.78 -19.62
C MET A 1 11.76 16.34 -18.76
N SER A 2 11.56 15.46 -17.81
CA SER A 2 12.63 14.95 -16.94
C SER A 2 13.64 14.20 -17.81
N SER A 3 14.93 14.53 -17.67
CA SER A 3 16.02 13.83 -18.36
C SER A 3 16.41 12.50 -17.68
N TYR A 4 15.67 12.08 -16.66
CA TYR A 4 15.96 10.87 -15.92
C TYR A 4 15.32 9.66 -16.60
N VAL A 5 16.12 8.62 -16.80
CA VAL A 5 15.69 7.35 -17.39
C VAL A 5 15.47 6.36 -16.24
N THR A 6 14.30 5.74 -16.18
CA THR A 6 13.98 4.69 -15.22
C THR A 6 14.25 3.30 -15.81
N LEU A 7 14.45 2.30 -14.97
CA LEU A 7 14.53 0.90 -15.41
C LEU A 7 13.23 0.46 -16.11
N ARG A 8 12.07 0.94 -15.64
CA ARG A 8 10.77 0.70 -16.32
C ARG A 8 10.81 1.19 -17.76
N GLY A 9 11.25 2.44 -17.98
CA GLY A 9 11.35 3.04 -19.31
C GLY A 9 12.28 2.26 -20.22
N LEU A 10 13.45 1.83 -19.72
CA LEU A 10 14.42 1.01 -20.48
C LEU A 10 13.83 -0.35 -20.88
N LEU A 11 12.98 -0.94 -20.04
CA LEU A 11 12.33 -2.23 -20.27
C LEU A 11 11.02 -2.12 -21.07
N GLY A 12 10.57 -0.93 -21.40
CA GLY A 12 9.33 -0.69 -22.14
C GLY A 12 8.06 -1.12 -21.38
N LEU A 13 8.07 -1.04 -20.04
CA LEU A 13 6.95 -1.50 -19.20
C LEU A 13 5.74 -0.54 -19.15
N GLY A 14 5.81 0.60 -19.86
CA GLY A 14 4.79 1.63 -19.88
C GLY A 14 4.76 2.49 -18.61
N ASP A 15 4.27 3.72 -18.76
CA ASP A 15 4.24 4.74 -17.71
C ASP A 15 2.81 5.16 -17.33
N GLU A 16 1.78 4.57 -17.96
CA GLU A 16 0.39 4.87 -17.71
C GLU A 16 -0.23 3.85 -16.74
N PRO A 17 -0.86 4.31 -15.66
CA PRO A 17 -1.58 3.43 -14.74
C PRO A 17 -2.82 2.83 -15.43
N ALA A 18 -3.14 1.59 -15.07
CA ALA A 18 -4.41 1.00 -15.50
C ALA A 18 -5.60 1.75 -14.87
N ALA A 19 -6.73 1.70 -15.54
CA ALA A 19 -7.96 2.25 -14.98
C ALA A 19 -8.34 1.51 -13.68
N LEU A 20 -8.86 2.25 -12.71
CA LEU A 20 -9.27 1.67 -11.43
C LEU A 20 -10.23 0.49 -11.62
N ARG A 21 -11.23 0.63 -12.54
CA ARG A 21 -12.20 -0.43 -12.85
C ARG A 21 -11.57 -1.73 -13.36
N ASP A 22 -10.37 -1.67 -13.91
CA ASP A 22 -9.67 -2.82 -14.48
C ASP A 22 -8.66 -3.45 -13.49
N SER A 23 -8.52 -2.85 -12.30
CA SER A 23 -7.58 -3.22 -11.25
C SER A 23 -8.23 -4.01 -10.12
N ALA A 24 -7.42 -4.44 -9.15
CA ALA A 24 -7.85 -4.83 -7.81
C ALA A 24 -7.21 -3.86 -6.79
N LEU A 25 -7.96 -3.43 -5.79
CA LEU A 25 -7.48 -2.55 -4.72
C LEU A 25 -6.96 -3.38 -3.54
N ILE A 26 -5.74 -3.11 -3.09
CA ILE A 26 -5.13 -3.74 -1.91
C ILE A 26 -4.92 -2.66 -0.84
N MET A 27 -5.69 -2.77 0.25
CA MET A 27 -5.62 -1.91 1.44
C MET A 27 -4.64 -2.53 2.43
N ILE A 28 -3.39 -2.03 2.49
CA ILE A 28 -2.30 -2.66 3.24
C ILE A 28 -2.21 -2.05 4.63
N ASP A 29 -2.47 -2.87 5.66
CA ASP A 29 -2.27 -2.53 7.07
C ASP A 29 -2.88 -1.19 7.49
N CYS A 30 -4.09 -0.87 7.03
CA CYS A 30 -4.81 0.34 7.42
C CYS A 30 -5.35 0.22 8.86
N GLN A 31 -4.42 -0.02 9.82
CA GLN A 31 -4.71 -0.34 11.22
C GLN A 31 -4.56 0.87 12.14
N ASN A 32 -5.27 0.88 13.26
CA ASN A 32 -5.28 1.99 14.23
C ASN A 32 -3.90 2.28 14.85
N THR A 33 -2.98 1.32 14.82
CA THR A 33 -1.62 1.48 15.35
C THR A 33 -0.85 2.64 14.72
N TYR A 34 -1.16 2.98 13.47
CA TYR A 34 -0.50 4.07 12.74
C TYR A 34 -1.05 5.46 13.06
N ARG A 35 -2.16 5.53 13.77
CA ARG A 35 -2.81 6.79 14.18
C ARG A 35 -2.39 7.26 15.56
N ARG A 36 -1.87 6.35 16.40
CA ARG A 36 -1.51 6.66 17.79
C ARG A 36 -0.53 5.64 18.38
N GLY A 37 0.16 6.05 19.43
CA GLY A 37 1.10 5.18 20.15
C GLY A 37 2.46 5.13 19.48
N VAL A 38 3.23 4.09 19.79
CA VAL A 38 4.64 3.96 19.40
C VAL A 38 4.87 3.81 17.89
N MET A 39 3.83 3.48 17.14
CA MET A 39 3.88 3.33 15.68
C MET A 39 3.16 4.47 14.94
N GLN A 40 2.77 5.54 15.64
CA GLN A 40 2.13 6.68 15.00
C GLN A 40 3.00 7.24 13.86
N LEU A 41 2.33 7.55 12.73
CA LEU A 41 2.99 8.10 11.55
C LEU A 41 2.66 9.58 11.39
N GLU A 42 3.62 10.33 10.88
CA GLU A 42 3.39 11.68 10.38
C GLU A 42 2.49 11.62 9.15
N GLY A 43 1.46 12.47 9.10
CA GLY A 43 0.51 12.51 7.97
C GLY A 43 -0.44 11.30 7.87
N ALA A 44 -0.53 10.45 8.93
CA ALA A 44 -1.42 9.28 8.90
C ALA A 44 -2.88 9.64 8.63
N GLU A 45 -3.40 10.70 9.27
CA GLU A 45 -4.82 11.08 9.14
C GLU A 45 -5.16 11.49 7.70
N ASP A 46 -4.29 12.27 7.06
CA ASP A 46 -4.47 12.66 5.65
C ASP A 46 -4.41 11.42 4.74
N ALA A 47 -3.45 10.52 4.97
CA ALA A 47 -3.32 9.29 4.20
C ALA A 47 -4.52 8.35 4.39
N PHE A 48 -5.10 8.26 5.59
CA PHE A 48 -6.34 7.53 5.85
C PHE A 48 -7.54 8.15 5.12
N ALA A 49 -7.65 9.48 5.07
CA ALA A 49 -8.71 10.15 4.33
C ALA A 49 -8.61 9.86 2.82
N GLU A 50 -7.41 9.91 2.25
CA GLU A 50 -7.16 9.56 0.85
C GLU A 50 -7.43 8.06 0.57
N ALA A 51 -7.03 7.17 1.47
CA ALA A 51 -7.32 5.74 1.38
C ALA A 51 -8.83 5.46 1.42
N ALA A 52 -9.58 6.18 2.28
CA ALA A 52 -11.04 6.06 2.35
C ALA A 52 -11.71 6.58 1.07
N SER A 53 -11.23 7.68 0.50
CA SER A 53 -11.71 8.21 -0.78
C SER A 53 -11.48 7.19 -1.92
N LEU A 54 -10.28 6.62 -2.00
CA LEU A 54 -9.94 5.59 -2.98
C LEU A 54 -10.82 4.34 -2.82
N LEU A 55 -11.02 3.87 -1.58
CA LEU A 55 -11.88 2.73 -1.26
C LEU A 55 -13.32 2.97 -1.70
N ALA A 56 -13.86 4.17 -1.43
CA ALA A 56 -15.21 4.53 -1.86
C ALA A 56 -15.36 4.50 -3.38
N ARG A 57 -14.37 5.02 -4.14
CA ARG A 57 -14.34 4.94 -5.60
C ARG A 57 -14.27 3.51 -6.11
N ALA A 58 -13.41 2.68 -5.51
CA ALA A 58 -13.28 1.27 -5.89
C ALA A 58 -14.60 0.52 -5.68
N ARG A 59 -15.26 0.72 -4.54
CA ARG A 59 -16.57 0.12 -4.23
C ARG A 59 -17.65 0.58 -5.23
N ALA A 60 -17.71 1.87 -5.51
CA ALA A 60 -18.67 2.42 -6.49
C ALA A 60 -18.48 1.86 -7.90
N SER A 61 -17.25 1.48 -8.25
CA SER A 61 -16.89 0.90 -9.56
C SER A 61 -16.92 -0.64 -9.57
N GLY A 62 -17.32 -1.30 -8.48
CA GLY A 62 -17.33 -2.77 -8.38
C GLY A 62 -15.95 -3.42 -8.47
N VAL A 63 -14.90 -2.69 -8.10
CA VAL A 63 -13.52 -3.18 -8.11
C VAL A 63 -13.33 -4.18 -6.97
N PRO A 64 -12.68 -5.34 -7.20
CA PRO A 64 -12.31 -6.24 -6.13
C PRO A 64 -11.41 -5.56 -5.09
N VAL A 65 -11.81 -5.58 -3.82
CA VAL A 65 -11.06 -4.99 -2.71
C VAL A 65 -10.56 -6.08 -1.78
N PHE A 66 -9.29 -5.99 -1.40
CA PHE A 66 -8.64 -6.89 -0.44
C PHE A 66 -8.06 -6.05 0.70
N HIS A 67 -8.45 -6.39 1.92
CA HIS A 67 -7.85 -5.80 3.11
C HIS A 67 -6.75 -6.71 3.61
N VAL A 68 -5.62 -6.12 3.95
CA VAL A 68 -4.50 -6.83 4.57
C VAL A 68 -4.28 -6.22 5.95
N MET A 69 -4.04 -7.06 6.95
CA MET A 69 -3.66 -6.60 8.29
C MET A 69 -2.45 -7.38 8.79
N HIS A 70 -1.55 -6.67 9.43
CA HIS A 70 -0.38 -7.25 10.07
C HIS A 70 -0.73 -7.71 11.48
N ASP A 71 -0.32 -8.93 11.83
CA ASP A 71 -0.41 -9.46 13.19
C ASP A 71 0.98 -9.82 13.70
N ALA A 72 1.39 -9.19 14.79
CA ALA A 72 2.63 -9.50 15.48
C ALA A 72 2.39 -10.14 16.86
N GLY A 73 1.17 -10.65 17.08
CA GLY A 73 0.77 -11.36 18.29
C GLY A 73 0.24 -10.46 19.40
N GLN A 74 -0.29 -11.12 20.42
CA GLN A 74 -0.96 -10.50 21.56
C GLN A 74 -0.01 -9.55 22.32
N GLY A 75 -0.52 -8.36 22.67
CA GLY A 75 0.22 -7.32 23.40
C GLY A 75 1.17 -6.51 22.54
N SER A 76 1.36 -6.84 21.26
CA SER A 76 2.13 -6.02 20.33
C SER A 76 1.33 -4.80 19.85
N PRO A 77 1.99 -3.78 19.25
CA PRO A 77 1.30 -2.70 18.56
C PRO A 77 0.39 -3.17 17.41
N TYR A 78 0.59 -4.40 16.93
CA TYR A 78 -0.18 -5.03 15.85
C TYR A 78 -1.04 -6.20 16.34
N ASP A 79 -1.39 -6.21 17.62
CA ASP A 79 -2.31 -7.20 18.21
C ASP A 79 -3.70 -7.04 17.59
N ILE A 80 -4.04 -7.93 16.66
CA ILE A 80 -5.33 -7.89 15.94
C ILE A 80 -6.53 -8.23 16.82
N THR A 81 -6.32 -8.72 18.03
CA THR A 81 -7.40 -8.97 19.02
C THR A 81 -7.70 -7.70 19.82
N ALA A 82 -6.79 -6.71 19.82
CA ALA A 82 -6.95 -5.45 20.52
C ALA A 82 -7.30 -4.31 19.54
N LYS A 83 -8.01 -3.28 20.02
CA LYS A 83 -8.44 -2.14 19.21
C LYS A 83 -7.29 -1.47 18.44
N ILE A 84 -6.07 -1.51 19.00
CA ILE A 84 -4.90 -0.87 18.37
C ILE A 84 -4.50 -1.57 17.06
N GLY A 85 -4.61 -2.88 16.99
CA GLY A 85 -4.29 -3.68 15.80
C GLY A 85 -5.44 -3.85 14.82
N GLN A 86 -6.66 -3.37 15.14
CA GLN A 86 -7.80 -3.47 14.22
C GLN A 86 -7.70 -2.48 13.06
N ILE A 87 -8.31 -2.83 11.92
CA ILE A 87 -8.48 -1.92 10.78
C ILE A 87 -9.30 -0.71 11.23
N SER A 88 -8.89 0.48 10.80
CA SER A 88 -9.57 1.74 11.11
C SER A 88 -10.98 1.77 10.52
N SER A 89 -11.93 2.32 11.27
CA SER A 89 -13.37 2.25 10.96
C SER A 89 -13.77 2.82 9.61
N GLU A 90 -13.13 3.91 9.19
CA GLU A 90 -13.42 4.60 7.92
C GLU A 90 -13.00 3.81 6.67
N VAL A 91 -12.12 2.83 6.86
CA VAL A 91 -11.66 1.92 5.80
C VAL A 91 -11.95 0.46 6.14
N ALA A 92 -12.88 0.23 7.05
CA ALA A 92 -13.24 -1.12 7.46
C ALA A 92 -13.80 -1.95 6.30
N PRO A 93 -13.49 -3.26 6.22
CA PRO A 93 -14.03 -4.15 5.21
C PRO A 93 -15.55 -4.27 5.34
N VAL A 94 -16.22 -4.44 4.20
CA VAL A 94 -17.64 -4.77 4.13
C VAL A 94 -17.84 -6.22 3.68
N ALA A 95 -19.07 -6.72 3.75
CA ALA A 95 -19.39 -8.09 3.33
C ALA A 95 -18.92 -8.36 1.89
N GLY A 96 -18.17 -9.43 1.69
CA GLY A 96 -17.60 -9.80 0.40
C GLY A 96 -16.17 -9.29 0.16
N GLU A 97 -15.63 -8.43 1.02
CA GLU A 97 -14.24 -8.00 0.97
C GLU A 97 -13.38 -8.87 1.91
N PRO A 98 -12.46 -9.68 1.38
CA PRO A 98 -11.64 -10.53 2.22
C PRO A 98 -10.62 -9.75 3.04
N VAL A 99 -10.32 -10.27 4.23
CA VAL A 99 -9.23 -9.79 5.09
C VAL A 99 -8.14 -10.86 5.13
N VAL A 100 -6.95 -10.49 4.66
CA VAL A 100 -5.75 -11.33 4.68
C VAL A 100 -4.89 -10.94 5.87
N VAL A 101 -4.61 -11.89 6.75
CA VAL A 101 -3.69 -11.67 7.88
C VAL A 101 -2.30 -12.10 7.47
N LYS A 102 -1.31 -11.23 7.71
CA LYS A 102 0.10 -11.48 7.44
C LYS A 102 0.96 -11.29 8.68
N HIS A 103 2.12 -11.96 8.70
CA HIS A 103 3.13 -11.86 9.76
C HIS A 103 4.47 -11.31 9.25
N TYR A 104 4.58 -11.02 7.96
CA TYR A 104 5.77 -10.51 7.28
C TYR A 104 5.44 -9.21 6.53
N PRO A 105 6.45 -8.42 6.12
CA PRO A 105 6.19 -7.15 5.44
C PRO A 105 5.40 -7.30 4.13
N SER A 106 5.73 -8.27 3.30
CA SER A 106 4.99 -8.51 2.05
C SER A 106 3.61 -9.11 2.33
N SER A 107 2.60 -8.60 1.62
CA SER A 107 1.23 -9.14 1.67
C SER A 107 1.08 -10.48 0.95
N PHE A 108 2.06 -10.89 0.15
CA PHE A 108 2.05 -12.17 -0.57
C PHE A 108 2.75 -13.31 0.18
N PHE A 109 3.77 -12.96 0.99
CA PHE A 109 4.60 -13.97 1.62
C PHE A 109 3.84 -14.69 2.76
N GLN A 110 3.71 -16.02 2.62
CA GLN A 110 3.00 -16.90 3.55
C GLN A 110 1.53 -16.48 3.81
N THR A 111 0.86 -15.98 2.74
CA THR A 111 -0.58 -15.66 2.76
C THR A 111 -1.26 -16.29 1.55
N ASP A 112 -2.56 -16.24 1.52
CA ASP A 112 -3.37 -16.69 0.39
C ASP A 112 -3.78 -15.56 -0.58
N LEU A 113 -3.24 -14.33 -0.41
CA LEU A 113 -3.58 -13.17 -1.25
C LEU A 113 -3.43 -13.48 -2.74
N GLY A 114 -2.32 -14.11 -3.15
CA GLY A 114 -2.09 -14.46 -4.55
C GLY A 114 -3.14 -15.42 -5.11
N ALA A 115 -3.56 -16.41 -4.32
CA ALA A 115 -4.61 -17.34 -4.71
C ALA A 115 -5.98 -16.66 -4.80
N GLN A 116 -6.27 -15.73 -3.91
CA GLN A 116 -7.51 -14.95 -3.94
C GLN A 116 -7.54 -13.99 -5.13
N LEU A 117 -6.46 -13.25 -5.40
CA LEU A 117 -6.30 -12.39 -6.57
C LEU A 117 -6.45 -13.15 -7.88
N GLY A 118 -5.87 -14.35 -7.96
CA GLY A 118 -5.99 -15.22 -9.14
C GLY A 118 -7.43 -15.51 -9.55
N LYS A 119 -8.35 -15.60 -8.60
CA LYS A 119 -9.79 -15.80 -8.87
C LYS A 119 -10.46 -14.60 -9.54
N THR A 120 -9.90 -13.41 -9.40
CA THR A 120 -10.43 -12.18 -10.02
C THR A 120 -9.98 -12.00 -11.46
N GLY A 121 -8.94 -12.68 -11.90
CA GLY A 121 -8.30 -12.48 -13.19
C GLY A 121 -7.55 -11.15 -13.34
N ARG A 122 -7.53 -10.31 -12.30
CA ARG A 122 -6.89 -8.99 -12.34
C ARG A 122 -5.36 -9.12 -12.28
N ARG A 123 -4.67 -8.34 -13.12
CA ARG A 123 -3.21 -8.23 -13.14
C ARG A 123 -2.76 -6.85 -12.67
N ASP A 124 -3.60 -5.85 -12.79
CA ASP A 124 -3.34 -4.50 -12.31
C ASP A 124 -3.76 -4.40 -10.85
N LEU A 125 -2.87 -3.89 -10.00
CA LEU A 125 -3.12 -3.71 -8.59
C LEU A 125 -2.96 -2.25 -8.22
N VAL A 126 -3.91 -1.70 -7.50
CA VAL A 126 -3.77 -0.40 -6.84
C VAL A 126 -3.42 -0.67 -5.38
N LEU A 127 -2.30 -0.14 -4.92
CA LEU A 127 -1.78 -0.33 -3.57
C LEU A 127 -1.89 0.96 -2.76
N THR A 128 -2.39 0.85 -1.54
CA THR A 128 -2.47 1.94 -0.55
C THR A 128 -2.23 1.39 0.85
N GLY A 129 -1.93 2.26 1.81
CA GLY A 129 -1.79 1.91 3.23
C GLY A 129 -0.39 2.11 3.80
N PHE A 130 0.00 1.32 4.78
CA PHE A 130 1.14 1.61 5.67
C PHE A 130 2.08 0.41 5.86
N MET A 131 3.37 0.63 6.19
CA MET A 131 4.13 1.88 5.97
C MET A 131 4.74 1.83 4.57
N THR A 132 4.86 3.00 3.94
CA THR A 132 5.38 3.12 2.57
C THR A 132 6.71 2.39 2.38
N HIS A 133 7.69 2.64 3.27
CA HIS A 133 9.03 2.06 3.19
C HIS A 133 9.08 0.56 3.55
N MET A 134 8.03 0.02 4.14
CA MET A 134 8.02 -1.36 4.67
C MET A 134 6.99 -2.23 3.92
N CYS A 135 5.76 -2.31 4.42
CA CYS A 135 4.78 -3.26 3.89
C CYS A 135 4.31 -2.90 2.47
N VAL A 136 4.13 -1.59 2.16
CA VAL A 136 3.77 -1.15 0.81
C VAL A 136 4.89 -1.46 -0.17
N SER A 137 6.13 -1.08 0.14
CA SER A 137 7.31 -1.35 -0.70
C SER A 137 7.54 -2.85 -0.90
N SER A 138 7.46 -3.65 0.17
CA SER A 138 7.66 -5.10 0.08
C SER A 138 6.57 -5.77 -0.77
N THR A 139 5.32 -5.36 -0.59
CA THR A 139 4.19 -5.88 -1.37
C THR A 139 4.30 -5.50 -2.85
N ALA A 140 4.70 -4.26 -3.17
CA ALA A 140 4.87 -3.82 -4.55
C ALA A 140 5.97 -4.62 -5.29
N ARG A 141 7.09 -4.89 -4.62
CA ARG A 141 8.19 -5.69 -5.18
C ARG A 141 7.78 -7.14 -5.43
N ASP A 142 7.10 -7.76 -4.48
CA ASP A 142 6.61 -9.13 -4.65
C ASP A 142 5.51 -9.19 -5.71
N ALA A 143 4.59 -8.23 -5.74
CA ALA A 143 3.58 -8.13 -6.79
C ALA A 143 4.24 -8.12 -8.18
N PHE A 144 5.24 -7.26 -8.39
CA PHE A 144 5.99 -7.19 -9.64
C PHE A 144 6.67 -8.53 -9.99
N ASN A 145 7.36 -9.14 -9.02
CA ASN A 145 8.03 -10.44 -9.21
C ASN A 145 7.06 -11.58 -9.54
N LEU A 146 5.81 -11.49 -9.08
CA LEU A 146 4.72 -12.42 -9.37
C LEU A 146 3.98 -12.11 -10.68
N GLY A 147 4.41 -11.09 -11.44
CA GLY A 147 3.86 -10.72 -12.73
C GLY A 147 2.60 -9.85 -12.68
N TYR A 148 2.31 -9.22 -11.53
CA TYR A 148 1.33 -8.16 -11.42
C TYR A 148 1.91 -6.81 -11.87
N ARG A 149 1.03 -5.84 -12.14
CA ARG A 149 1.37 -4.46 -12.49
C ARG A 149 0.88 -3.52 -11.40
N PRO A 150 1.68 -3.31 -10.34
CA PRO A 150 1.24 -2.47 -9.22
C PRO A 150 1.34 -0.98 -9.53
N THR A 151 0.37 -0.22 -9.03
CA THR A 151 0.34 1.25 -8.98
C THR A 151 0.14 1.65 -7.52
N ILE A 152 0.99 2.52 -6.98
CA ILE A 152 0.86 3.05 -5.62
C ILE A 152 0.25 4.44 -5.67
N VAL A 153 -0.74 4.71 -4.81
CA VAL A 153 -1.30 6.05 -4.60
C VAL A 153 -0.52 6.71 -3.47
N ALA A 154 0.36 7.63 -3.79
CA ALA A 154 1.32 8.22 -2.85
C ALA A 154 0.64 8.91 -1.66
N SER A 155 -0.39 9.74 -1.90
CA SER A 155 -1.12 10.46 -0.85
C SER A 155 -1.87 9.54 0.11
N ALA A 156 -2.18 8.30 -0.32
CA ALA A 156 -2.84 7.28 0.49
C ALA A 156 -1.83 6.34 1.19
N THR A 157 -0.58 6.76 1.33
CA THR A 157 0.49 6.06 2.05
C THR A 157 1.24 7.01 2.97
N ALA A 158 1.80 6.51 4.08
CA ALA A 158 2.64 7.29 4.97
C ALA A 158 3.77 6.45 5.58
N THR A 159 4.76 7.14 6.12
CA THR A 159 5.90 6.53 6.78
C THR A 159 6.27 7.31 8.04
N ARG A 160 7.37 6.96 8.68
CA ARG A 160 7.88 7.62 9.90
C ARG A 160 9.34 7.99 9.75
N GLU A 161 9.81 8.86 10.61
CA GLU A 161 11.22 9.12 10.80
C GLU A 161 11.95 7.85 11.25
N LEU A 162 13.15 7.61 10.72
CA LEU A 162 13.99 6.48 11.09
C LEU A 162 15.41 6.92 11.46
N PRO A 163 15.98 6.35 12.53
CA PRO A 163 17.38 6.59 12.87
C PRO A 163 18.31 5.94 11.82
N VAL A 164 19.46 6.58 11.58
CA VAL A 164 20.55 5.98 10.81
C VAL A 164 21.75 5.74 11.70
N PRO A 165 22.56 4.70 11.48
CA PRO A 165 23.75 4.44 12.25
C PRO A 165 24.71 5.64 12.25
N GLY A 166 25.03 6.15 13.44
CA GLY A 166 25.99 7.24 13.63
C GLY A 166 25.56 8.62 13.13
N GLY A 167 24.30 8.80 12.75
CA GLY A 167 23.82 10.03 12.11
C GLY A 167 22.53 10.61 12.68
N VAL A 168 22.11 11.70 12.08
CA VAL A 168 20.81 12.32 12.31
C VAL A 168 19.73 11.45 11.67
N ALA A 169 18.57 11.34 12.30
CA ALA A 169 17.44 10.58 11.76
C ALA A 169 17.04 11.07 10.37
N VAL A 170 16.58 10.14 9.52
CA VAL A 170 15.99 10.47 8.21
C VAL A 170 14.54 10.89 8.44
N PRO A 171 14.16 12.15 8.12
CA PRO A 171 12.80 12.61 8.26
C PRO A 171 11.81 11.76 7.46
N ALA A 172 10.57 11.63 7.95
CA ALA A 172 9.50 10.87 7.30
C ALA A 172 9.28 11.31 5.83
N THR A 173 9.28 12.62 5.56
CA THR A 173 9.11 13.18 4.21
C THR A 173 10.23 12.77 3.25
N THR A 174 11.48 12.73 3.73
CA THR A 174 12.63 12.28 2.94
C THR A 174 12.54 10.79 2.65
N LEU A 175 12.22 9.98 3.68
CA LEU A 175 12.07 8.53 3.54
C LEU A 175 10.91 8.17 2.61
N GLN A 176 9.78 8.90 2.71
CA GLN A 176 8.63 8.76 1.81
C GLN A 176 9.05 8.95 0.35
N SER A 177 9.64 10.10 0.05
CA SER A 177 10.03 10.47 -1.31
C SER A 177 11.07 9.51 -1.89
N ALA A 178 12.09 9.15 -1.10
CA ALA A 178 13.14 8.23 -1.54
C ALA A 178 12.59 6.81 -1.79
N THR A 179 11.69 6.35 -0.92
CA THR A 179 11.08 5.02 -1.09
C THR A 179 10.21 4.97 -2.33
N LEU A 180 9.34 5.94 -2.54
CA LEU A 180 8.47 6.00 -3.71
C LEU A 180 9.28 6.12 -5.00
N ALA A 181 10.34 6.95 -5.02
CA ALA A 181 11.23 7.06 -6.16
C ALA A 181 11.94 5.73 -6.48
N GLY A 182 12.46 5.04 -5.45
CA GLY A 182 13.12 3.75 -5.64
C GLY A 182 12.17 2.62 -6.08
N ILE A 183 10.89 2.70 -5.73
CA ILE A 183 9.88 1.76 -6.21
C ILE A 183 9.50 2.09 -7.66
N ALA A 184 9.34 3.38 -7.98
CA ALA A 184 8.96 3.86 -9.29
C ALA A 184 10.01 3.58 -10.38
N ASP A 185 11.27 3.40 -10.00
CA ASP A 185 12.33 3.06 -10.95
C ASP A 185 12.03 1.75 -11.71
N LEU A 186 11.42 0.76 -11.05
CA LEU A 186 11.10 -0.54 -11.67
C LEU A 186 9.75 -1.13 -11.26
N PHE A 187 9.48 -1.23 -9.96
CA PHE A 187 8.54 -2.19 -9.39
C PHE A 187 7.07 -1.78 -9.51
N ALA A 188 6.76 -0.49 -9.45
CA ALA A 188 5.40 0.01 -9.53
C ALA A 188 5.33 1.37 -10.22
N LEU A 189 4.17 1.70 -10.75
CA LEU A 189 3.84 3.09 -11.02
C LEU A 189 3.51 3.81 -9.71
N VAL A 190 3.73 5.11 -9.65
CA VAL A 190 3.37 5.94 -8.51
C VAL A 190 2.55 7.12 -9.03
N VAL A 191 1.30 7.22 -8.56
CA VAL A 191 0.44 8.38 -8.81
C VAL A 191 0.34 9.23 -7.55
N GLY A 192 0.10 10.53 -7.71
CA GLY A 192 0.08 11.48 -6.58
C GLY A 192 -1.11 11.23 -5.64
N LYS A 193 -2.30 11.13 -6.19
CA LYS A 193 -3.57 11.04 -5.46
C LYS A 193 -4.57 10.11 -6.16
N PRO A 194 -5.67 9.72 -5.50
CA PRO A 194 -6.69 8.85 -6.10
C PRO A 194 -7.22 9.36 -7.45
N ASP A 195 -7.40 10.66 -7.60
CA ASP A 195 -7.94 11.26 -8.82
C ASP A 195 -7.02 11.15 -10.05
N ASP A 196 -5.75 10.87 -9.84
CA ASP A 196 -4.79 10.64 -10.92
C ASP A 196 -4.93 9.24 -11.55
N LEU A 197 -5.73 8.34 -10.94
CA LEU A 197 -6.09 7.06 -11.53
C LEU A 197 -7.21 7.24 -12.56
N PRO A 198 -7.03 6.71 -13.78
CA PRO A 198 -8.13 6.67 -14.75
C PRO A 198 -9.37 5.95 -14.19
N GLY A 199 -10.56 6.39 -14.63
CA GLY A 199 -11.85 5.87 -14.18
C GLY A 199 -12.19 4.46 -14.69
#